data_870a952679310d17997976e934fc928f
#
_entry.id   870a952679310d17997976e934fc928f
#
_cell.length_a   1.000
_cell.length_b   1.000
_cell.length_c   1.000
_cell.angle_alpha   90.00
_cell.angle_beta   90.00
_cell.angle_gamma   90.00
#
_symmetry.space_group_name_H-M   'P 1'
#
loop_
_entity.id
_entity.type
_entity.pdbx_description
1 polymer ?
#
loop_
_entity_poly.entity_id
_entity_poly.type
_entity_poly.pdbx_seq_one_letter_code
_entity_poly.pdbx_strand_id
1 'polypeptide(L)'
;MSKKRVFSGIQPTGNTHLGNYLGAIRNWAARQAEKENYFCIVDLHSLTVPQNPDELRYETRSMAAMLLACGLDPNQSTIFVQSHVQAHAEGCWLLNCITPLGWLQRMTQYKDKSAKQESVLTGLLDYPVLMAGDILFYDAHEVPVGEDQKQHVELARDIAQRFNALYEMEFFVIPQPIIPAVGARVMGLDDATAKMSKSQADKRGHAIRILDDPKEIMHSFKRAVTDSGNEIAFSADPEKAGVNNLLGIYKAVTGKDETAVLADFADARGYGDLKKRVAEVTIEMLTPIRERHDYLMQDPAELDRLMAVGAQHARSVSQPKVDGMKRIMGLVVP
;
A
#
# COMPACT_ATOMS: atom_id res chain seq x y z
N MET A 1 10.32 26.55 -5.19
CA MET A 1 10.95 25.24 -4.92
C MET A 1 10.13 24.17 -5.61
N SER A 2 10.76 23.21 -6.28
CA SER A 2 10.05 22.05 -6.85
C SER A 2 9.40 21.24 -5.73
N LYS A 3 8.23 20.64 -6.01
CA LYS A 3 7.57 19.74 -5.05
C LYS A 3 8.47 18.52 -4.81
N LYS A 4 8.46 18.00 -3.58
CA LYS A 4 9.10 16.71 -3.29
C LYS A 4 8.39 15.59 -4.05
N ARG A 5 9.15 14.66 -4.60
CA ARG A 5 8.64 13.46 -5.25
C ARG A 5 8.41 12.35 -4.23
N VAL A 6 7.26 11.71 -4.34
CA VAL A 6 6.85 10.59 -3.49
C VAL A 6 6.54 9.39 -4.37
N PHE A 7 7.08 8.25 -4.04
CA PHE A 7 6.77 6.99 -4.71
C PHE A 7 6.05 6.03 -3.77
N SER A 8 4.95 5.46 -4.23
CA SER A 8 4.16 4.47 -3.48
C SER A 8 3.83 3.28 -4.38
N GLY A 9 4.38 2.11 -4.07
CA GLY A 9 4.07 0.85 -4.73
C GLY A 9 2.88 0.14 -4.06
N ILE A 10 1.91 -0.31 -4.86
CA ILE A 10 0.71 -1.00 -4.36
C ILE A 10 0.54 -2.29 -5.14
N GLN A 11 0.63 -3.44 -4.45
CA GLN A 11 0.41 -4.73 -5.09
C GLN A 11 -1.06 -4.91 -5.48
N PRO A 12 -1.34 -5.38 -6.71
CA PRO A 12 -2.68 -5.69 -7.18
C PRO A 12 -3.18 -6.99 -6.53
N THR A 13 -3.63 -6.86 -5.30
CA THR A 13 -4.26 -7.95 -4.55
C THR A 13 -5.61 -7.46 -4.06
N GLY A 14 -6.68 -8.24 -4.21
CA GLY A 14 -8.04 -7.90 -3.78
C GLY A 14 -8.23 -7.66 -2.29
N ASN A 15 -7.15 -7.72 -1.51
CA ASN A 15 -7.14 -7.72 -0.06
C ASN A 15 -6.85 -6.34 0.56
N THR A 16 -7.12 -5.24 -0.16
CA THR A 16 -7.03 -3.90 0.42
C THR A 16 -8.13 -3.71 1.46
N HIS A 17 -7.71 -3.51 2.71
CA HIS A 17 -8.62 -3.47 3.85
C HIS A 17 -8.74 -2.07 4.47
N LEU A 18 -9.71 -1.92 5.37
CA LEU A 18 -10.03 -0.68 6.08
C LEU A 18 -8.79 0.00 6.68
N GLY A 19 -7.87 -0.78 7.26
CA GLY A 19 -6.62 -0.26 7.82
C GLY A 19 -5.69 0.36 6.77
N ASN A 20 -5.65 -0.16 5.53
CA ASN A 20 -4.89 0.45 4.43
C ASN A 20 -5.54 1.76 4.00
N TYR A 21 -6.87 1.79 3.89
CA TYR A 21 -7.59 3.00 3.50
C TYR A 21 -7.42 4.12 4.52
N LEU A 22 -7.74 3.86 5.80
CA LEU A 22 -7.65 4.86 6.86
C LEU A 22 -6.21 5.28 7.18
N GLY A 23 -5.27 4.34 7.09
CA GLY A 23 -3.87 4.58 7.43
C GLY A 23 -3.05 5.26 6.33
N ALA A 24 -3.41 5.07 5.06
CA ALA A 24 -2.62 5.54 3.93
C ALA A 24 -3.44 6.19 2.82
N ILE A 25 -4.33 5.43 2.14
CA ILE A 25 -4.93 5.86 0.86
C ILE A 25 -5.74 7.14 1.01
N ARG A 26 -6.55 7.27 2.07
CA ARG A 26 -7.34 8.48 2.36
C ARG A 26 -6.45 9.72 2.54
N ASN A 27 -5.32 9.55 3.21
CA ASN A 27 -4.36 10.64 3.41
C ASN A 27 -3.65 11.02 2.11
N TRP A 28 -3.34 10.05 1.25
CA TRP A 28 -2.78 10.31 -0.08
C TRP A 28 -3.73 11.14 -0.92
N ALA A 29 -5.00 10.75 -1.00
CA ALA A 29 -6.01 11.49 -1.74
C ALA A 29 -6.21 12.92 -1.20
N ALA A 30 -6.28 13.09 0.12
CA ALA A 30 -6.48 14.40 0.73
C ALA A 30 -5.31 15.38 0.52
N ARG A 31 -4.07 14.86 0.39
CA ARG A 31 -2.85 15.66 0.32
C ARG A 31 -2.11 15.55 -1.01
N GLN A 32 -2.74 14.99 -2.03
CA GLN A 32 -2.07 14.73 -3.32
C GLN A 32 -1.57 15.99 -4.02
N ALA A 33 -2.21 17.14 -3.80
CA ALA A 33 -1.78 18.41 -4.38
C ALA A 33 -0.47 18.97 -3.76
N GLU A 34 -0.04 18.49 -2.58
CA GLU A 34 1.12 19.02 -1.86
C GLU A 34 2.46 18.53 -2.46
N LYS A 35 2.46 17.37 -3.12
CA LYS A 35 3.66 16.66 -3.60
C LYS A 35 3.49 16.21 -5.05
N GLU A 36 4.58 15.83 -5.69
CA GLU A 36 4.59 15.14 -6.97
C GLU A 36 4.53 13.62 -6.69
N ASN A 37 3.35 13.02 -6.85
CA ASN A 37 3.11 11.66 -6.42
C ASN A 37 3.11 10.68 -7.59
N TYR A 38 3.77 9.54 -7.38
CA TYR A 38 3.81 8.39 -8.27
C TYR A 38 3.20 7.18 -7.53
N PHE A 39 2.01 6.78 -7.94
CA PHE A 39 1.31 5.59 -7.44
C PHE A 39 1.44 4.47 -8.46
N CYS A 40 2.28 3.49 -8.15
CA CYS A 40 2.60 2.39 -9.03
C CYS A 40 1.86 1.12 -8.60
N ILE A 41 1.06 0.56 -9.49
CA ILE A 41 0.48 -0.78 -9.31
C ILE A 41 1.56 -1.78 -9.70
N VAL A 42 2.15 -2.43 -8.70
CA VAL A 42 3.39 -3.21 -8.85
C VAL A 42 3.10 -4.67 -9.22
N ASP A 43 2.62 -4.88 -10.43
CA ASP A 43 2.24 -6.18 -10.98
C ASP A 43 3.45 -7.10 -11.24
N LEU A 44 4.62 -6.57 -11.58
CA LEU A 44 5.86 -7.38 -11.69
C LEU A 44 6.25 -8.01 -10.35
N HIS A 45 6.05 -7.31 -9.22
CA HIS A 45 6.30 -7.89 -7.90
C HIS A 45 5.36 -9.05 -7.59
N SER A 46 4.16 -9.07 -8.15
CA SER A 46 3.21 -10.17 -7.96
C SER A 46 3.73 -11.48 -8.56
N LEU A 47 4.56 -11.42 -9.60
CA LEU A 47 5.15 -12.60 -10.27
C LEU A 47 6.21 -13.32 -9.42
N THR A 48 6.59 -12.80 -8.26
CA THR A 48 7.50 -13.49 -7.33
C THR A 48 6.89 -14.76 -6.71
N VAL A 49 5.59 -14.94 -6.89
CA VAL A 49 4.85 -16.17 -6.59
C VAL A 49 3.97 -16.53 -7.79
N PRO A 50 3.62 -17.83 -7.98
CA PRO A 50 2.74 -18.22 -9.07
C PRO A 50 1.42 -17.46 -9.06
N GLN A 51 1.00 -16.97 -10.22
CA GLN A 51 -0.22 -16.18 -10.41
C GLN A 51 -1.14 -16.87 -11.42
N ASN A 52 -2.46 -16.73 -11.22
CA ASN A 52 -3.43 -16.95 -12.28
C ASN A 52 -3.43 -15.71 -13.19
N PRO A 53 -3.18 -15.86 -14.52
CA PRO A 53 -3.08 -14.71 -15.42
C PRO A 53 -4.37 -13.89 -15.54
N ASP A 54 -5.54 -14.53 -15.47
CA ASP A 54 -6.82 -13.81 -15.59
C ASP A 54 -7.13 -13.05 -14.30
N GLU A 55 -6.84 -13.65 -13.15
CA GLU A 55 -6.97 -13.00 -11.85
C GLU A 55 -6.01 -11.82 -11.72
N LEU A 56 -4.74 -11.96 -12.09
CA LEU A 56 -3.78 -10.87 -12.06
C LEU A 56 -4.23 -9.69 -12.93
N ARG A 57 -4.75 -9.95 -14.13
CA ARG A 57 -5.30 -8.90 -14.99
C ARG A 57 -6.50 -8.20 -14.37
N TYR A 58 -7.42 -8.97 -13.79
CA TYR A 58 -8.58 -8.42 -13.08
C TYR A 58 -8.16 -7.57 -11.88
N GLU A 59 -7.31 -8.10 -11.02
CA GLU A 59 -6.85 -7.43 -9.79
C GLU A 59 -6.04 -6.16 -10.10
N THR A 60 -5.27 -6.15 -11.20
CA THR A 60 -4.54 -4.94 -11.64
C THR A 60 -5.51 -3.82 -12.02
N ARG A 61 -6.58 -4.11 -12.78
CA ARG A 61 -7.62 -3.13 -13.11
C ARG A 61 -8.45 -2.74 -11.90
N SER A 62 -8.83 -3.70 -11.09
CA SER A 62 -9.56 -3.47 -9.83
C SER A 62 -8.78 -2.54 -8.89
N MET A 63 -7.46 -2.73 -8.77
CA MET A 63 -6.61 -1.84 -7.98
C MET A 63 -6.59 -0.41 -8.56
N ALA A 64 -6.50 -0.25 -9.87
CA ALA A 64 -6.58 1.05 -10.52
C ALA A 64 -7.93 1.73 -10.24
N ALA A 65 -9.03 1.02 -10.45
CA ALA A 65 -10.38 1.51 -10.16
C ALA A 65 -10.57 1.88 -8.69
N MET A 66 -10.03 1.08 -7.76
CA MET A 66 -10.09 1.33 -6.33
C MET A 66 -9.33 2.61 -5.94
N LEU A 67 -8.12 2.83 -6.47
CA LEU A 67 -7.35 4.05 -6.18
C LEU A 67 -8.11 5.31 -6.65
N LEU A 68 -8.69 5.27 -7.84
CA LEU A 68 -9.52 6.33 -8.39
C LEU A 68 -10.80 6.53 -7.55
N ALA A 69 -11.44 5.45 -7.14
CA ALA A 69 -12.64 5.47 -6.30
C ALA A 69 -12.37 6.04 -4.90
N CYS A 70 -11.16 5.81 -4.36
CA CYS A 70 -10.70 6.40 -3.11
C CYS A 70 -10.31 7.89 -3.21
N GLY A 71 -10.45 8.51 -4.39
CA GLY A 71 -10.26 9.94 -4.58
C GLY A 71 -8.88 10.36 -5.09
N LEU A 72 -8.03 9.41 -5.54
CA LEU A 72 -6.82 9.78 -6.26
C LEU A 72 -7.19 10.31 -7.65
N ASP A 73 -6.73 11.53 -7.95
CA ASP A 73 -7.01 12.24 -9.19
C ASP A 73 -5.82 12.09 -10.16
N PRO A 74 -6.02 11.46 -11.34
CA PRO A 74 -4.95 11.27 -12.33
C PRO A 74 -4.43 12.59 -12.92
N ASN A 75 -5.12 13.72 -12.71
CA ASN A 75 -4.61 15.04 -13.09
C ASN A 75 -3.65 15.64 -12.04
N GLN A 76 -3.64 15.12 -10.82
CA GLN A 76 -2.80 15.60 -9.72
C GLN A 76 -1.71 14.60 -9.34
N SER A 77 -1.89 13.33 -9.66
CA SER A 77 -1.00 12.23 -9.31
C SER A 77 -0.78 11.31 -10.50
N THR A 78 0.42 10.79 -10.66
CA THR A 78 0.72 9.80 -11.69
C THR A 78 0.32 8.42 -11.18
N ILE A 79 -0.71 7.82 -11.76
CA ILE A 79 -1.19 6.47 -11.42
C ILE A 79 -0.93 5.57 -12.63
N PHE A 80 -0.16 4.49 -12.44
CA PHE A 80 0.26 3.64 -13.56
C PHE A 80 0.54 2.20 -13.12
N VAL A 81 0.63 1.30 -14.10
CA VAL A 81 1.01 -0.10 -13.90
C VAL A 81 2.51 -0.26 -14.17
N GLN A 82 3.21 -0.94 -13.29
CA GLN A 82 4.67 -1.11 -13.32
C GLN A 82 5.16 -1.73 -14.64
N SER A 83 4.53 -2.81 -15.09
CA SER A 83 4.88 -3.51 -16.33
C SER A 83 4.70 -2.67 -17.59
N HIS A 84 3.92 -1.58 -17.53
CA HIS A 84 3.78 -0.65 -18.64
C HIS A 84 5.00 0.27 -18.82
N VAL A 85 5.95 0.28 -17.88
CA VAL A 85 7.14 1.15 -17.89
C VAL A 85 8.40 0.28 -17.89
N GLN A 86 8.99 0.10 -19.08
CA GLN A 86 10.15 -0.78 -19.30
C GLN A 86 11.37 -0.42 -18.44
N ALA A 87 11.52 0.84 -18.09
CA ALA A 87 12.61 1.34 -17.25
C ALA A 87 12.77 0.57 -15.92
N HIS A 88 11.67 0.07 -15.35
CA HIS A 88 11.70 -0.73 -14.11
C HIS A 88 12.49 -2.03 -14.27
N ALA A 89 12.16 -2.83 -15.30
CA ALA A 89 12.81 -4.11 -15.55
C ALA A 89 14.24 -3.93 -16.11
N GLU A 90 14.44 -3.02 -17.05
CA GLU A 90 15.76 -2.72 -17.61
C GLU A 90 16.70 -2.17 -16.53
N GLY A 91 16.24 -1.20 -15.76
CA GLY A 91 17.02 -0.59 -14.70
C GLY A 91 17.29 -1.55 -13.54
N CYS A 92 16.37 -2.46 -13.21
CA CYS A 92 16.59 -3.52 -12.24
C CYS A 92 17.80 -4.36 -12.63
N TRP A 93 17.92 -4.77 -13.89
CA TRP A 93 19.10 -5.51 -14.37
C TRP A 93 20.40 -4.72 -14.12
N LEU A 94 20.43 -3.44 -14.44
CA LEU A 94 21.61 -2.60 -14.26
C LEU A 94 21.97 -2.44 -12.77
N LEU A 95 20.97 -2.26 -11.91
CA LEU A 95 21.17 -2.18 -10.45
C LEU A 95 21.67 -3.51 -9.88
N ASN A 96 21.21 -4.65 -10.41
CA ASN A 96 21.71 -5.99 -10.03
C ASN A 96 23.21 -6.12 -10.27
N CYS A 97 23.73 -5.55 -11.37
CA CYS A 97 25.16 -5.61 -11.70
C CYS A 97 26.06 -4.87 -10.69
N ILE A 98 25.49 -4.04 -9.82
CA ILE A 98 26.23 -3.31 -8.79
C ILE A 98 25.82 -3.70 -7.37
N THR A 99 24.78 -4.51 -7.20
CA THR A 99 24.25 -4.89 -5.88
C THR A 99 24.93 -6.17 -5.38
N PRO A 100 25.62 -6.16 -4.23
CA PRO A 100 26.24 -7.36 -3.68
C PRO A 100 25.19 -8.41 -3.29
N LEU A 101 25.33 -9.64 -3.76
CA LEU A 101 24.44 -10.76 -3.48
C LEU A 101 24.18 -10.94 -1.96
N GLY A 102 25.22 -10.76 -1.13
CA GLY A 102 25.10 -10.88 0.31
C GLY A 102 24.15 -9.85 0.96
N TRP A 103 23.85 -8.73 0.30
CA TRP A 103 22.86 -7.78 0.79
C TRP A 103 21.45 -8.38 0.70
N LEU A 104 21.13 -9.00 -0.44
CA LEU A 104 19.84 -9.63 -0.71
C LEU A 104 19.60 -10.84 0.19
N GLN A 105 20.63 -11.67 0.38
CA GLN A 105 20.57 -12.85 1.25
C GLN A 105 20.36 -12.50 2.74
N ARG A 106 20.70 -11.27 3.17
CA ARG A 106 20.45 -10.79 4.54
C ARG A 106 19.07 -10.19 4.76
N MET A 107 18.30 -9.96 3.69
CA MET A 107 16.93 -9.42 3.81
C MET A 107 16.06 -10.34 4.64
N THR A 108 15.40 -9.79 5.66
CA THR A 108 14.54 -10.54 6.59
C THR A 108 13.41 -11.24 5.84
N GLN A 109 12.72 -10.54 4.94
CA GLN A 109 11.63 -11.14 4.18
C GLN A 109 12.08 -12.26 3.23
N TYR A 110 13.30 -12.19 2.68
CA TYR A 110 13.87 -13.30 1.90
C TYR A 110 14.05 -14.55 2.77
N LYS A 111 14.65 -14.40 3.95
CA LYS A 111 14.86 -15.51 4.88
C LYS A 111 13.54 -16.15 5.32
N ASP A 112 12.55 -15.32 5.70
CA ASP A 112 11.28 -15.79 6.20
C ASP A 112 10.43 -16.51 5.13
N LYS A 113 10.46 -16.01 3.89
CA LYS A 113 9.68 -16.58 2.78
C LYS A 113 10.37 -17.80 2.17
N SER A 114 11.70 -17.76 2.00
CA SER A 114 12.47 -18.88 1.43
C SER A 114 12.41 -20.12 2.32
N ALA A 115 12.41 -19.94 3.64
CA ALA A 115 12.29 -21.05 4.59
C ALA A 115 10.95 -21.82 4.50
N LYS A 116 9.92 -21.25 3.87
CA LYS A 116 8.58 -21.82 3.73
C LYS A 116 8.30 -22.44 2.36
N GLN A 117 9.27 -22.40 1.44
CA GLN A 117 9.11 -22.87 0.06
C GLN A 117 10.05 -24.02 -0.23
N GLU A 118 9.58 -25.08 -0.88
CA GLU A 118 10.40 -26.18 -1.36
C GLU A 118 11.33 -25.77 -2.50
N SER A 119 10.88 -24.85 -3.36
CA SER A 119 11.64 -24.27 -4.45
C SER A 119 11.55 -22.75 -4.42
N VAL A 120 12.69 -22.11 -4.21
CA VAL A 120 12.80 -20.65 -4.12
C VAL A 120 13.09 -20.07 -5.50
N LEU A 121 12.17 -19.26 -6.01
CA LEU A 121 12.34 -18.60 -7.31
C LEU A 121 13.33 -17.43 -7.18
N THR A 122 14.14 -17.20 -8.23
CA THR A 122 15.10 -16.09 -8.30
C THR A 122 14.45 -14.73 -8.03
N GLY A 123 13.21 -14.52 -8.54
CA GLY A 123 12.46 -13.28 -8.30
C GLY A 123 12.22 -12.99 -6.82
N LEU A 124 12.14 -14.01 -5.95
CA LEU A 124 12.01 -13.79 -4.51
C LEU A 124 13.29 -13.23 -3.88
N LEU A 125 14.46 -13.58 -4.42
CA LEU A 125 15.74 -13.01 -3.99
C LEU A 125 15.93 -11.60 -4.56
N ASP A 126 15.47 -11.35 -5.78
CA ASP A 126 15.81 -10.20 -6.61
C ASP A 126 14.81 -9.03 -6.52
N TYR A 127 13.55 -9.28 -6.10
CA TYR A 127 12.55 -8.22 -6.04
C TYR A 127 12.94 -6.98 -5.20
N PRO A 128 13.82 -7.04 -4.19
CA PRO A 128 14.25 -5.82 -3.49
C PRO A 128 15.06 -4.86 -4.37
N VAL A 129 15.75 -5.39 -5.40
CA VAL A 129 16.45 -4.56 -6.39
C VAL A 129 15.46 -3.95 -7.38
N LEU A 130 14.43 -4.69 -7.80
CA LEU A 130 13.34 -4.14 -8.58
C LEU A 130 12.65 -3.00 -7.83
N MET A 131 12.36 -3.17 -6.54
CA MET A 131 11.79 -2.12 -5.70
C MET A 131 12.73 -0.91 -5.56
N ALA A 132 14.05 -1.13 -5.49
CA ALA A 132 15.01 -0.03 -5.50
C ALA A 132 14.91 0.75 -6.82
N GLY A 133 14.82 0.07 -7.96
CA GLY A 133 14.61 0.69 -9.27
C GLY A 133 13.30 1.49 -9.33
N ASP A 134 12.20 0.93 -8.83
CA ASP A 134 10.90 1.60 -8.74
C ASP A 134 11.01 2.97 -8.05
N ILE A 135 11.85 3.09 -7.05
CA ILE A 135 12.02 4.31 -6.25
C ILE A 135 13.04 5.27 -6.90
N LEU A 136 14.18 4.74 -7.31
CA LEU A 136 15.34 5.55 -7.71
C LEU A 136 15.17 6.20 -9.09
N PHE A 137 14.42 5.57 -10.01
CA PHE A 137 14.23 6.11 -11.36
C PHE A 137 13.29 7.32 -11.41
N TYR A 138 12.57 7.59 -10.33
CA TYR A 138 11.73 8.80 -10.18
C TYR A 138 12.38 9.89 -9.33
N ASP A 139 13.63 9.71 -8.89
CA ASP A 139 14.27 10.60 -7.91
C ASP A 139 13.36 10.84 -6.69
N ALA A 140 12.74 9.77 -6.20
CA ALA A 140 11.83 9.86 -5.08
C ALA A 140 12.55 10.33 -3.81
N HIS A 141 12.08 11.41 -3.21
CA HIS A 141 12.61 11.94 -1.96
C HIS A 141 12.03 11.18 -0.75
N GLU A 142 10.78 10.76 -0.86
CA GLU A 142 10.03 10.16 0.23
C GLU A 142 9.29 8.90 -0.26
N VAL A 143 9.36 7.84 0.55
CA VAL A 143 8.71 6.56 0.27
C VAL A 143 7.86 6.17 1.47
N PRO A 144 6.53 6.42 1.44
CA PRO A 144 5.63 6.00 2.50
C PRO A 144 5.53 4.48 2.55
N VAL A 145 5.98 3.88 3.66
CA VAL A 145 5.99 2.42 3.82
C VAL A 145 5.61 2.02 5.25
N GLY A 146 5.11 0.79 5.40
CA GLY A 146 5.01 0.15 6.70
C GLY A 146 6.39 -0.21 7.27
N GLU A 147 6.46 -0.45 8.58
CA GLU A 147 7.71 -0.81 9.27
C GLU A 147 8.39 -2.04 8.67
N ASP A 148 7.58 -3.01 8.19
CA ASP A 148 8.04 -4.24 7.53
C ASP A 148 8.73 -4.01 6.18
N GLN A 149 8.53 -2.85 5.54
CA GLN A 149 9.14 -2.45 4.27
C GLN A 149 10.32 -1.49 4.44
N LYS A 150 10.60 -1.04 5.65
CA LYS A 150 11.68 -0.09 5.94
C LYS A 150 13.04 -0.61 5.44
N GLN A 151 13.34 -1.89 5.69
CA GLN A 151 14.59 -2.52 5.24
C GLN A 151 14.77 -2.48 3.72
N HIS A 152 13.68 -2.57 2.93
CA HIS A 152 13.76 -2.47 1.47
C HIS A 152 14.11 -1.05 1.02
N VAL A 153 13.56 -0.03 1.68
CA VAL A 153 13.92 1.37 1.37
C VAL A 153 15.37 1.66 1.79
N GLU A 154 15.84 1.08 2.90
CA GLU A 154 17.25 1.16 3.30
C GLU A 154 18.18 0.50 2.26
N LEU A 155 17.79 -0.66 1.72
CA LEU A 155 18.52 -1.27 0.60
C LEU A 155 18.57 -0.37 -0.64
N ALA A 156 17.45 0.27 -1.00
CA ALA A 156 17.42 1.22 -2.11
C ALA A 156 18.37 2.40 -1.88
N ARG A 157 18.47 2.89 -0.64
CA ARG A 157 19.43 3.92 -0.23
C ARG A 157 20.89 3.44 -0.39
N ASP A 158 21.17 2.23 0.08
CA ASP A 158 22.52 1.64 -0.03
C ASP A 158 22.94 1.45 -1.49
N ILE A 159 22.02 1.00 -2.35
CA ILE A 159 22.27 0.87 -3.80
C ILE A 159 22.52 2.24 -4.43
N ALA A 160 21.71 3.25 -4.11
CA ALA A 160 21.90 4.62 -4.61
C ALA A 160 23.25 5.21 -4.19
N GLN A 161 23.60 5.10 -2.90
CA GLN A 161 24.88 5.56 -2.38
C GLN A 161 26.06 4.82 -3.04
N ARG A 162 25.94 3.51 -3.22
CA ARG A 162 26.95 2.71 -3.90
C ARG A 162 27.14 3.15 -5.35
N PHE A 163 26.06 3.37 -6.11
CA PHE A 163 26.16 3.89 -7.48
C PHE A 163 26.86 5.24 -7.49
N ASN A 164 26.41 6.17 -6.66
CA ASN A 164 26.99 7.52 -6.59
C ASN A 164 28.48 7.48 -6.24
N ALA A 165 28.88 6.60 -5.32
CA ALA A 165 30.29 6.42 -4.94
C ALA A 165 31.13 5.73 -6.02
N LEU A 166 30.60 4.69 -6.71
CA LEU A 166 31.31 3.98 -7.77
C LEU A 166 31.68 4.87 -8.96
N TYR A 167 30.80 5.83 -9.26
CA TYR A 167 30.95 6.71 -10.42
C TYR A 167 31.29 8.17 -10.01
N GLU A 168 31.61 8.39 -8.73
CA GLU A 168 32.08 9.68 -8.17
C GLU A 168 31.14 10.86 -8.51
N MET A 169 29.81 10.66 -8.42
CA MET A 169 28.82 11.64 -8.77
C MET A 169 27.53 11.52 -7.94
N GLU A 170 26.78 12.60 -7.80
CA GLU A 170 25.44 12.61 -7.19
C GLU A 170 24.37 12.35 -8.26
N PHE A 171 24.27 11.10 -8.73
CA PHE A 171 23.32 10.71 -9.77
C PHE A 171 21.95 10.37 -9.18
N PHE A 172 21.88 9.52 -8.17
CA PHE A 172 20.63 9.16 -7.52
C PHE A 172 20.36 10.01 -6.30
N VAL A 173 19.11 10.47 -6.16
CA VAL A 173 18.57 11.03 -4.93
C VAL A 173 18.48 9.91 -3.89
N ILE A 174 18.87 10.18 -2.66
CA ILE A 174 18.81 9.19 -1.57
C ILE A 174 17.42 9.26 -0.93
N PRO A 175 16.54 8.26 -1.15
CA PRO A 175 15.17 8.29 -0.66
C PRO A 175 15.08 8.18 0.86
N GLN A 176 14.02 8.71 1.46
CA GLN A 176 13.74 8.59 2.89
C GLN A 176 12.48 7.73 3.11
N PRO A 177 12.55 6.68 3.95
CA PRO A 177 11.36 5.96 4.37
C PRO A 177 10.50 6.88 5.24
N ILE A 178 9.24 7.02 4.90
CA ILE A 178 8.26 7.73 5.73
C ILE A 178 7.35 6.69 6.35
N ILE A 179 7.58 6.44 7.64
CA ILE A 179 6.66 5.63 8.42
C ILE A 179 5.53 6.55 8.88
N PRO A 180 4.28 6.35 8.42
CA PRO A 180 3.18 7.19 8.86
C PRO A 180 3.12 7.20 10.39
N ALA A 181 3.17 8.37 11.00
CA ALA A 181 2.85 8.51 12.41
C ALA A 181 1.48 7.84 12.62
N VAL A 182 1.32 7.10 13.71
CA VAL A 182 0.20 6.22 14.02
C VAL A 182 -1.14 6.86 13.65
N GLY A 183 -1.48 6.81 12.35
CA GLY A 183 -2.86 6.94 11.88
C GLY A 183 -3.61 5.73 12.41
N ALA A 184 -4.91 5.78 12.54
CA ALA A 184 -5.73 4.77 13.19
C ALA A 184 -5.17 3.35 12.96
N ARG A 185 -4.50 2.81 13.99
CA ARG A 185 -3.95 1.44 13.95
C ARG A 185 -5.15 0.51 14.08
N VAL A 186 -5.71 0.14 12.95
CA VAL A 186 -6.83 -0.80 12.92
C VAL A 186 -6.30 -2.20 13.18
N MET A 187 -6.81 -2.81 14.24
CA MET A 187 -6.48 -4.18 14.63
C MET A 187 -7.48 -5.17 14.02
N GLY A 188 -7.13 -6.46 14.01
CA GLY A 188 -8.04 -7.51 13.58
C GLY A 188 -9.34 -7.51 14.38
N LEU A 189 -10.45 -7.86 13.74
CA LEU A 189 -11.74 -7.94 14.43
C LEU A 189 -11.89 -9.24 15.22
N ASP A 190 -11.17 -10.29 14.85
CA ASP A 190 -11.13 -11.57 15.55
C ASP A 190 -10.00 -11.65 16.60
N ASP A 191 -9.02 -10.75 16.50
CA ASP A 191 -7.89 -10.62 17.42
C ASP A 191 -7.42 -9.15 17.48
N ALA A 192 -7.85 -8.45 18.52
CA ALA A 192 -7.52 -7.04 18.70
C ALA A 192 -6.06 -6.80 19.15
N THR A 193 -5.25 -7.85 19.32
CA THR A 193 -3.81 -7.74 19.61
C THR A 193 -2.96 -7.79 18.34
N ALA A 194 -3.50 -8.37 17.27
CA ALA A 194 -2.86 -8.46 15.96
C ALA A 194 -3.35 -7.33 15.04
N LYS A 195 -2.41 -6.71 14.27
CA LYS A 195 -2.78 -5.69 13.29
C LYS A 195 -3.62 -6.33 12.16
N MET A 196 -4.69 -5.64 11.73
CA MET A 196 -5.41 -6.00 10.51
C MET A 196 -4.42 -6.07 9.34
N SER A 197 -4.33 -7.21 8.67
CA SER A 197 -3.30 -7.47 7.66
C SER A 197 -3.85 -8.15 6.41
N LYS A 198 -3.21 -7.90 5.27
CA LYS A 198 -3.54 -8.52 3.98
C LYS A 198 -3.39 -10.05 4.02
N SER A 199 -2.33 -10.55 4.66
CA SER A 199 -2.04 -12.00 4.75
C SER A 199 -3.05 -12.80 5.57
N GLN A 200 -3.86 -12.14 6.38
CA GLN A 200 -4.96 -12.74 7.15
C GLN A 200 -6.34 -12.25 6.67
N ALA A 201 -6.40 -11.42 5.61
CA ALA A 201 -7.66 -10.90 5.10
C ALA A 201 -8.59 -11.98 4.55
N ASP A 202 -8.04 -13.13 4.12
CA ASP A 202 -8.82 -14.31 3.71
C ASP A 202 -9.41 -15.08 4.88
N LYS A 203 -8.93 -14.82 6.10
CA LYS A 203 -9.53 -15.37 7.31
C LYS A 203 -10.82 -14.61 7.60
N ARG A 204 -11.93 -15.30 7.43
CA ARG A 204 -13.27 -14.72 7.57
C ARG A 204 -13.45 -14.03 8.92
N GLY A 205 -13.74 -12.72 8.88
CA GLY A 205 -13.97 -11.90 10.08
C GLY A 205 -12.72 -11.28 10.70
N HIS A 206 -11.51 -11.45 10.12
CA HIS A 206 -10.29 -10.78 10.58
C HIS A 206 -10.23 -9.32 10.08
N ALA A 207 -10.50 -9.09 8.80
CA ALA A 207 -10.41 -7.79 8.16
C ALA A 207 -11.72 -7.40 7.48
N ILE A 208 -11.93 -6.10 7.32
CA ILE A 208 -12.93 -5.51 6.43
C ILE A 208 -12.21 -5.07 5.16
N ARG A 209 -12.52 -5.67 4.01
CA ARG A 209 -12.02 -5.22 2.72
C ARG A 209 -12.82 -4.00 2.26
N ILE A 210 -12.19 -3.09 1.51
CA ILE A 210 -12.84 -1.85 1.05
C ILE A 210 -14.06 -2.15 0.16
N LEU A 211 -14.00 -3.23 -0.60
CA LEU A 211 -15.03 -3.65 -1.55
C LEU A 211 -16.02 -4.69 -0.99
N ASP A 212 -15.94 -5.03 0.31
CA ASP A 212 -16.87 -5.98 0.92
C ASP A 212 -18.32 -5.47 0.85
N ASP A 213 -19.26 -6.42 0.67
CA ASP A 213 -20.70 -6.12 0.71
C ASP A 213 -21.12 -5.62 2.10
N PRO A 214 -22.05 -4.65 2.21
CA PRO A 214 -22.54 -4.14 3.49
C PRO A 214 -23.00 -5.21 4.48
N LYS A 215 -23.57 -6.31 3.98
CA LYS A 215 -24.00 -7.43 4.85
C LYS A 215 -22.80 -8.16 5.45
N GLU A 216 -21.71 -8.31 4.67
CA GLU A 216 -20.47 -8.92 5.15
C GLU A 216 -19.76 -8.02 6.17
N ILE A 217 -19.69 -6.71 5.91
CA ILE A 217 -19.17 -5.73 6.87
C ILE A 217 -19.95 -5.80 8.18
N MET A 218 -21.27 -5.73 8.11
CA MET A 218 -22.14 -5.82 9.30
C MET A 218 -21.93 -7.16 10.05
N HIS A 219 -21.80 -8.27 9.32
CA HIS A 219 -21.56 -9.57 9.91
C HIS A 219 -20.21 -9.65 10.62
N SER A 220 -19.15 -9.12 10.01
CA SER A 220 -17.81 -9.12 10.58
C SER A 220 -17.73 -8.29 11.86
N PHE A 221 -18.34 -7.10 11.89
CA PHE A 221 -18.41 -6.30 13.11
C PHE A 221 -19.24 -6.95 14.21
N LYS A 222 -20.37 -7.58 13.89
CA LYS A 222 -21.17 -8.33 14.89
C LYS A 222 -20.35 -9.41 15.59
N ARG A 223 -19.42 -10.05 14.90
CA ARG A 223 -18.54 -11.10 15.42
C ARG A 223 -17.24 -10.59 16.03
N ALA A 224 -16.94 -9.31 15.92
CA ALA A 224 -15.72 -8.72 16.46
C ALA A 224 -15.58 -9.08 17.96
N VAL A 225 -14.35 -9.40 18.36
CA VAL A 225 -14.06 -9.76 19.76
C VAL A 225 -14.22 -8.55 20.67
N THR A 226 -14.80 -8.78 21.84
CA THR A 226 -14.91 -7.84 22.96
C THR A 226 -14.77 -8.64 24.26
N ASP A 227 -14.50 -7.97 25.37
CA ASP A 227 -14.55 -8.60 26.69
C ASP A 227 -16.00 -9.03 27.06
N SER A 228 -16.15 -9.63 28.24
CA SER A 228 -17.45 -10.11 28.75
C SER A 228 -18.30 -9.02 29.41
N GLY A 229 -17.82 -7.77 29.44
CA GLY A 229 -18.54 -6.63 30.03
C GLY A 229 -19.52 -5.98 29.06
N ASN A 230 -19.90 -4.73 29.38
CA ASN A 230 -20.79 -3.92 28.56
C ASN A 230 -20.38 -2.43 28.52
N GLU A 231 -19.29 -2.07 29.18
CA GLU A 231 -18.82 -0.71 29.31
C GLU A 231 -18.16 -0.21 28.02
N ILE A 232 -18.70 0.84 27.42
CA ILE A 232 -18.19 1.45 26.19
C ILE A 232 -17.34 2.68 26.60
N ALA A 233 -16.04 2.45 26.76
CA ALA A 233 -15.08 3.49 27.12
C ALA A 233 -13.69 3.16 26.52
N PHE A 234 -12.89 4.18 26.23
CA PHE A 234 -11.45 3.99 26.00
C PHE A 234 -10.76 3.58 27.29
N SER A 235 -9.93 2.56 27.25
CA SER A 235 -9.28 1.99 28.41
C SER A 235 -7.84 1.59 28.12
N ALA A 236 -6.95 1.68 29.10
CA ALA A 236 -5.61 1.14 29.04
C ALA A 236 -5.56 -0.37 29.38
N ASP A 237 -6.67 -0.94 29.83
CA ASP A 237 -6.78 -2.35 30.18
C ASP A 237 -6.65 -3.23 28.92
N PRO A 238 -5.70 -4.18 28.86
CA PRO A 238 -5.55 -5.10 27.74
C PRO A 238 -6.80 -5.93 27.44
N GLU A 239 -7.64 -6.24 28.45
CA GLU A 239 -8.89 -6.95 28.25
C GLU A 239 -9.91 -6.16 27.41
N LYS A 240 -9.80 -4.82 27.43
CA LYS A 240 -10.62 -3.89 26.62
C LYS A 240 -10.09 -3.66 25.20
N ALA A 241 -9.05 -4.37 24.77
CA ALA A 241 -8.43 -4.18 23.44
C ALA A 241 -9.44 -4.23 22.29
N GLY A 242 -10.42 -5.14 22.34
CA GLY A 242 -11.49 -5.25 21.34
C GLY A 242 -12.40 -4.03 21.30
N VAL A 243 -12.81 -3.52 22.45
CA VAL A 243 -13.63 -2.30 22.56
C VAL A 243 -12.84 -1.08 22.08
N ASN A 244 -11.58 -0.96 22.50
CA ASN A 244 -10.68 0.11 22.03
C ASN A 244 -10.51 0.09 20.52
N ASN A 245 -10.36 -1.10 19.90
CA ASN A 245 -10.25 -1.22 18.46
C ASN A 245 -11.54 -0.72 17.76
N LEU A 246 -12.71 -1.10 18.23
CA LEU A 246 -13.99 -0.66 17.67
C LEU A 246 -14.18 0.86 17.81
N LEU A 247 -13.91 1.43 18.98
CA LEU A 247 -13.95 2.88 19.21
C LEU A 247 -12.89 3.62 18.38
N GLY A 248 -11.70 3.04 18.23
CA GLY A 248 -10.64 3.57 17.37
C GLY A 248 -11.04 3.60 15.89
N ILE A 249 -11.70 2.55 15.40
CA ILE A 249 -12.28 2.52 14.05
C ILE A 249 -13.35 3.59 13.89
N TYR A 250 -14.30 3.69 14.83
CA TYR A 250 -15.35 4.71 14.81
C TYR A 250 -14.77 6.14 14.77
N LYS A 251 -13.79 6.42 15.66
CA LYS A 251 -13.06 7.68 15.69
C LYS A 251 -12.38 7.99 14.35
N ALA A 252 -11.71 7.00 13.77
CA ALA A 252 -10.99 7.17 12.49
C ALA A 252 -11.93 7.38 11.32
N VAL A 253 -13.09 6.70 11.28
CA VAL A 253 -14.09 6.82 10.22
C VAL A 253 -14.79 8.17 10.31
N THR A 254 -15.25 8.57 11.50
CA THR A 254 -16.04 9.81 11.71
C THR A 254 -15.17 11.06 11.81
N GLY A 255 -13.87 10.93 12.11
CA GLY A 255 -12.97 12.07 12.36
C GLY A 255 -13.22 12.79 13.69
N LYS A 256 -14.08 12.26 14.57
CA LYS A 256 -14.42 12.82 15.89
C LYS A 256 -13.29 12.58 16.89
N ASP A 257 -13.18 13.43 17.91
CA ASP A 257 -12.33 13.19 19.06
C ASP A 257 -12.95 12.15 20.02
N GLU A 258 -12.20 11.72 21.04
CA GLU A 258 -12.66 10.67 21.96
C GLU A 258 -13.90 11.06 22.76
N THR A 259 -14.01 12.33 23.17
CA THR A 259 -15.15 12.84 23.93
C THR A 259 -16.42 12.79 23.08
N ALA A 260 -16.35 13.24 21.83
CA ALA A 260 -17.47 13.20 20.90
C ALA A 260 -17.85 11.77 20.51
N VAL A 261 -16.85 10.87 20.36
CA VAL A 261 -17.11 9.45 20.14
C VAL A 261 -17.87 8.85 21.31
N LEU A 262 -17.46 9.06 22.56
CA LEU A 262 -18.18 8.53 23.72
C LEU A 262 -19.58 9.11 23.87
N ALA A 263 -19.78 10.40 23.52
CA ALA A 263 -21.10 11.02 23.51
C ALA A 263 -22.06 10.33 22.51
N ASP A 264 -21.56 9.89 21.35
CA ASP A 264 -22.36 9.14 20.37
C ASP A 264 -22.84 7.77 20.90
N PHE A 265 -22.24 7.25 21.96
CA PHE A 265 -22.61 5.98 22.59
C PHE A 265 -23.28 6.14 23.97
N ALA A 266 -23.62 7.35 24.40
CA ALA A 266 -24.20 7.60 25.73
C ALA A 266 -25.54 6.86 25.98
N ASP A 267 -26.30 6.56 24.91
CA ASP A 267 -27.57 5.83 24.96
C ASP A 267 -27.42 4.33 24.62
N ALA A 268 -26.21 3.86 24.36
CA ALA A 268 -25.95 2.49 23.97
C ALA A 268 -26.14 1.53 25.17
N ARG A 269 -26.76 0.38 24.90
CA ARG A 269 -27.08 -0.63 25.93
C ARG A 269 -25.96 -1.64 26.15
N GLY A 270 -24.88 -1.55 25.36
CA GLY A 270 -23.73 -2.43 25.43
C GLY A 270 -23.09 -2.67 24.07
N TYR A 271 -22.21 -3.69 23.99
CA TYR A 271 -21.38 -3.93 22.81
C TYR A 271 -22.14 -4.28 21.53
N GLY A 272 -23.38 -4.75 21.62
CA GLY A 272 -24.23 -4.95 20.45
C GLY A 272 -24.51 -3.64 19.69
N ASP A 273 -24.83 -2.58 20.44
CA ASP A 273 -25.05 -1.26 19.86
C ASP A 273 -23.76 -0.63 19.36
N LEU A 274 -22.64 -0.79 20.09
CA LEU A 274 -21.32 -0.37 19.65
C LEU A 274 -20.98 -0.99 18.29
N LYS A 275 -20.99 -2.32 18.19
CA LYS A 275 -20.68 -3.07 16.96
C LYS A 275 -21.55 -2.66 15.77
N LYS A 276 -22.85 -2.44 16.03
CA LYS A 276 -23.81 -2.01 15.02
C LYS A 276 -23.48 -0.61 14.48
N ARG A 277 -23.26 0.38 15.37
CA ARG A 277 -22.98 1.77 14.95
C ARG A 277 -21.63 1.88 14.25
N VAL A 278 -20.59 1.15 14.70
CA VAL A 278 -19.29 1.09 14.00
C VAL A 278 -19.44 0.51 12.60
N ALA A 279 -20.25 -0.54 12.44
CA ALA A 279 -20.54 -1.13 11.14
C ALA A 279 -21.28 -0.13 10.23
N GLU A 280 -22.31 0.56 10.74
CA GLU A 280 -23.12 1.52 9.99
C GLU A 280 -22.26 2.66 9.43
N VAL A 281 -21.46 3.33 10.26
CA VAL A 281 -20.58 4.43 9.79
C VAL A 281 -19.50 3.94 8.81
N THR A 282 -19.00 2.70 9.00
CA THR A 282 -18.02 2.10 8.09
C THR A 282 -18.66 1.78 6.74
N ILE A 283 -19.86 1.22 6.71
CA ILE A 283 -20.64 0.95 5.50
C ILE A 283 -20.93 2.26 4.76
N GLU A 284 -21.40 3.29 5.48
CA GLU A 284 -21.69 4.61 4.92
C GLU A 284 -20.46 5.21 4.23
N MET A 285 -19.29 5.12 4.86
CA MET A 285 -18.02 5.62 4.30
C MET A 285 -17.56 4.81 3.07
N LEU A 286 -17.70 3.48 3.09
CA LEU A 286 -17.19 2.61 2.02
C LEU A 286 -18.15 2.48 0.83
N THR A 287 -19.46 2.71 1.02
CA THR A 287 -20.47 2.57 -0.05
C THR A 287 -20.14 3.40 -1.29
N PRO A 288 -19.87 4.72 -1.20
CA PRO A 288 -19.55 5.51 -2.40
C PRO A 288 -18.25 5.06 -3.09
N ILE A 289 -17.29 4.55 -2.33
CA ILE A 289 -16.04 4.00 -2.90
C ILE A 289 -16.35 2.75 -3.70
N ARG A 290 -17.13 1.83 -3.17
CA ARG A 290 -17.52 0.59 -3.84
C ARG A 290 -18.35 0.89 -5.09
N GLU A 291 -19.37 1.75 -5.00
CA GLU A 291 -20.20 2.14 -6.14
C GLU A 291 -19.37 2.78 -7.26
N ARG A 292 -18.41 3.63 -6.90
CA ARG A 292 -17.50 4.25 -7.87
C ARG A 292 -16.55 3.23 -8.49
N HIS A 293 -16.01 2.30 -7.69
CA HIS A 293 -15.19 1.19 -8.18
C HIS A 293 -15.96 0.34 -9.20
N ASP A 294 -17.17 -0.08 -8.84
CA ASP A 294 -18.02 -0.93 -9.69
C ASP A 294 -18.38 -0.22 -11.00
N TYR A 295 -18.65 1.09 -10.94
CA TYR A 295 -18.87 1.91 -12.13
C TYR A 295 -17.63 1.92 -13.05
N LEU A 296 -16.43 2.15 -12.48
CA LEU A 296 -15.18 2.18 -13.25
C LEU A 296 -14.84 0.82 -13.87
N MET A 297 -15.13 -0.28 -13.18
CA MET A 297 -14.91 -1.64 -13.66
C MET A 297 -15.85 -2.04 -14.82
N GLN A 298 -16.95 -1.30 -15.09
CA GLN A 298 -17.82 -1.51 -16.25
C GLN A 298 -17.17 -1.06 -17.57
N ASP A 299 -16.15 -0.20 -17.50
CA ASP A 299 -15.38 0.25 -18.68
C ASP A 299 -13.87 -0.02 -18.51
N PRO A 300 -13.44 -1.28 -18.72
CA PRO A 300 -12.03 -1.64 -18.64
C PRO A 300 -11.15 -0.89 -19.65
N ALA A 301 -11.70 -0.49 -20.81
CA ALA A 301 -10.95 0.21 -21.83
C ALA A 301 -10.57 1.63 -21.37
N GLU A 302 -11.48 2.31 -20.69
CA GLU A 302 -11.18 3.62 -20.09
C GLU A 302 -10.15 3.51 -18.97
N LEU A 303 -10.24 2.48 -18.11
CA LEU A 303 -9.20 2.22 -17.09
C LEU A 303 -7.84 1.99 -17.73
N ASP A 304 -7.77 1.14 -18.77
CA ASP A 304 -6.52 0.87 -19.49
C ASP A 304 -5.96 2.16 -20.14
N ARG A 305 -6.84 3.02 -20.68
CA ARG A 305 -6.45 4.33 -21.22
C ARG A 305 -5.87 5.26 -20.14
N LEU A 306 -6.52 5.36 -18.99
CA LEU A 306 -6.03 6.17 -17.87
C LEU A 306 -4.66 5.68 -17.37
N MET A 307 -4.50 4.35 -17.24
CA MET A 307 -3.21 3.76 -16.84
C MET A 307 -2.13 3.98 -17.90
N ALA A 308 -2.47 3.97 -19.19
CA ALA A 308 -1.53 4.26 -20.28
C ALA A 308 -1.04 5.71 -20.25
N VAL A 309 -1.91 6.67 -19.95
CA VAL A 309 -1.53 8.09 -19.76
C VAL A 309 -0.57 8.23 -18.59
N GLY A 310 -0.89 7.62 -17.43
CA GLY A 310 0.00 7.62 -16.27
C GLY A 310 1.36 6.97 -16.59
N ALA A 311 1.36 5.83 -17.30
CA ALA A 311 2.58 5.15 -17.74
C ALA A 311 3.41 6.00 -18.71
N GLN A 312 2.79 6.78 -19.60
CA GLN A 312 3.49 7.70 -20.47
C GLN A 312 4.22 8.79 -19.68
N HIS A 313 3.57 9.35 -18.68
CA HIS A 313 4.21 10.34 -17.80
C HIS A 313 5.33 9.67 -16.97
N ALA A 314 5.08 8.51 -16.39
CA ALA A 314 6.09 7.75 -15.65
C ALA A 314 7.33 7.44 -16.50
N ARG A 315 7.15 7.02 -17.77
CA ARG A 315 8.25 6.81 -18.72
C ARG A 315 9.04 8.08 -19.01
N SER A 316 8.37 9.21 -19.15
CA SER A 316 9.06 10.50 -19.44
C SER A 316 10.02 10.92 -18.33
N VAL A 317 9.82 10.41 -17.09
CA VAL A 317 10.71 10.68 -15.95
C VAL A 317 11.73 9.56 -15.76
N SER A 318 11.30 8.31 -15.81
CA SER A 318 12.16 7.15 -15.47
C SER A 318 13.12 6.76 -16.60
N GLN A 319 12.70 6.84 -17.87
CA GLN A 319 13.54 6.41 -18.99
C GLN A 319 14.82 7.26 -19.15
N PRO A 320 14.77 8.61 -19.07
CA PRO A 320 15.99 9.42 -19.09
C PRO A 320 16.95 9.09 -17.95
N LYS A 321 16.41 8.67 -16.78
CA LYS A 321 17.23 8.24 -15.64
C LYS A 321 17.96 6.93 -15.94
N VAL A 322 17.27 5.94 -16.49
CA VAL A 322 17.88 4.66 -16.91
C VAL A 322 18.89 4.88 -18.03
N ASP A 323 18.58 5.69 -19.02
CA ASP A 323 19.53 6.01 -20.12
C ASP A 323 20.76 6.76 -19.61
N GLY A 324 20.59 7.67 -18.65
CA GLY A 324 21.70 8.32 -17.94
C GLY A 324 22.58 7.31 -17.22
N MET A 325 21.97 6.38 -16.48
CA MET A 325 22.68 5.30 -15.79
C MET A 325 23.46 4.42 -16.78
N LYS A 326 22.85 4.05 -17.93
CA LYS A 326 23.52 3.29 -19.00
C LYS A 326 24.78 3.98 -19.50
N ARG A 327 24.69 5.29 -19.81
CA ARG A 327 25.84 6.08 -20.27
C ARG A 327 26.96 6.10 -19.22
N ILE A 328 26.63 6.31 -17.96
CA ILE A 328 27.57 6.33 -16.85
C ILE A 328 28.27 4.96 -16.70
N MET A 329 27.53 3.87 -16.87
CA MET A 329 28.07 2.50 -16.84
C MET A 329 28.87 2.12 -18.12
N GLY A 330 28.95 3.01 -19.11
CA GLY A 330 29.74 2.78 -20.33
C GLY A 330 28.96 2.08 -21.45
N LEU A 331 27.64 1.97 -21.36
CA LEU A 331 26.82 1.39 -22.42
C LEU A 331 26.53 2.40 -23.52
N VAL A 332 26.48 1.95 -24.78
CA VAL A 332 26.06 2.77 -25.90
C VAL A 332 24.53 2.91 -25.86
N VAL A 333 24.06 4.14 -25.77
CA VAL A 333 22.62 4.47 -25.77
C VAL A 333 22.28 5.05 -27.14
N PRO A 334 21.21 4.58 -27.80
CA PRO A 334 20.81 5.07 -29.12
C PRO A 334 20.41 6.55 -29.14
#